data_cdfb1a9a0164a83dd6642bee3064b7ba
#
_entry.id   cdfb1a9a0164a83dd6642bee3064b7ba
#
_cell.length_a   1.000
_cell.length_b   1.000
_cell.length_c   1.000
_cell.angle_alpha   90.00
_cell.angle_beta   90.00
_cell.angle_gamma   90.00
#
_symmetry.space_group_name_H-M   'P 1'
#
loop_
_entity.id
_entity.type
_entity.pdbx_description
1 polymer ?
#
loop_
_entity_poly.entity_id
_entity_poly.type
_entity_poly.pdbx_seq_one_letter_code
_entity_poly.pdbx_strand_id
1 'polypeptide(L)'
;MAILACSLFASNHAVAEDASAALSPDAVYDSFPTYSGTDLGLTVADGQARFRLWSPKASAVRLYIYDNANTSTPSETIEMQPADGGTWTASLSPVPYGKFYTFSIQQDGKWLAETPGIWAKAVGVNGHRAAIIDFAATDPEGWKADKGPATKAITDAVLYEMHHRDFSVHPSSGITNKGKFLALTEQATRSILGDKTGIDHLKELGVTHVHILPSYDYNSVDETQAPLNQYNWGYDPQNYNAPEVSYSSRPAVPSARIAEMKQMVKALHDAGIGVVMDVVYNHTAQNNDSNFSLTSPGYFYRHNPDGTYSDASGCGNETASDRRMMQDFIVNSVKYWAREFHIDGFRFDLMAIHDIETMNRVAAELKEINPDIFVYGEGWTAGGSPLPAERRALKENVAKMNGVAVFSDDIRDAIKGHYSDAADRGFATGKPGLEETVKIGIVAATPHPQVDYSKGNNSKFAYASSPTQIVNYVSCHDDLTLTDKLSKSMPDASAAERMRAARLAQTIVFTSQGTPFMFAGEEVFRDKKGVHNSYKSPDSINAIDWTLKHANADQFNYYKELIALRKAHPAFRMTSAADVARNI
;
A
#
# COMPACT_ATOMS: atom_id res chain seq x y z
N MET A 1 25.80 -0.34 -5.37
CA MET A 1 26.54 0.85 -5.81
C MET A 1 25.61 1.61 -6.74
N ALA A 2 24.79 2.49 -6.23
CA ALA A 2 23.89 3.32 -7.01
C ALA A 2 24.21 4.77 -6.67
N ILE A 3 24.61 5.49 -7.68
CA ILE A 3 25.16 6.82 -7.65
C ILE A 3 24.01 7.82 -7.78
N LEU A 4 23.99 8.77 -6.87
CA LEU A 4 23.27 10.03 -7.00
C LEU A 4 23.62 10.73 -8.32
N ALA A 5 22.62 11.15 -9.07
CA ALA A 5 22.79 12.16 -10.09
C ALA A 5 21.60 13.12 -10.06
N CYS A 6 21.80 14.24 -9.40
CA CYS A 6 21.01 15.45 -9.57
C CYS A 6 21.60 16.21 -10.76
N SER A 7 20.86 16.46 -11.83
CA SER A 7 21.29 17.36 -12.90
C SER A 7 20.15 18.21 -13.43
N LEU A 8 20.38 19.49 -13.29
CA LEU A 8 19.85 20.69 -13.95
C LEU A 8 19.14 20.45 -15.30
N PHE A 9 17.89 20.88 -15.39
CA PHE A 9 17.22 21.06 -16.68
C PHE A 9 17.46 22.47 -17.21
N ALA A 10 18.20 22.56 -18.30
CA ALA A 10 18.23 23.72 -19.18
C ALA A 10 17.20 23.48 -20.30
N SER A 11 16.30 24.44 -20.48
CA SER A 11 15.31 24.47 -21.55
C SER A 11 15.99 24.68 -22.89
N ASN A 12 15.84 23.75 -23.83
CA ASN A 12 16.06 23.98 -25.25
C ASN A 12 14.77 23.64 -26.02
N HIS A 13 14.17 24.66 -26.61
CA HIS A 13 13.18 24.50 -27.68
C HIS A 13 13.89 24.04 -28.93
N ALA A 14 13.61 22.83 -29.39
CA ALA A 14 13.96 22.36 -30.71
C ALA A 14 12.69 22.08 -31.52
N VAL A 15 12.73 22.52 -32.74
CA VAL A 15 11.69 22.48 -33.80
C VAL A 15 11.29 21.05 -34.07
N ALA A 16 9.98 20.82 -34.21
CA ALA A 16 9.41 19.54 -34.60
C ALA A 16 9.75 19.23 -36.07
N GLU A 17 10.53 18.20 -36.29
CA GLU A 17 10.55 17.49 -37.57
C GLU A 17 9.49 16.39 -37.57
N ASP A 18 8.77 16.28 -38.66
CA ASP A 18 7.77 15.28 -38.99
C ASP A 18 8.41 13.86 -38.97
N ALA A 19 8.41 13.21 -37.82
CA ALA A 19 8.70 11.78 -37.73
C ALA A 19 7.37 11.05 -37.92
N SER A 20 7.24 10.25 -38.97
CA SER A 20 6.20 9.24 -39.12
C SER A 20 6.05 8.53 -37.78
N ALA A 21 4.90 8.67 -37.14
CA ALA A 21 4.62 8.11 -35.83
C ALA A 21 4.90 6.60 -35.88
N ALA A 22 6.06 6.18 -35.40
CA ALA A 22 6.32 4.78 -35.12
C ALA A 22 5.26 4.35 -34.13
N LEU A 23 4.48 3.31 -34.48
CA LEU A 23 3.48 2.73 -33.56
C LEU A 23 4.18 2.44 -32.23
N SER A 24 3.57 2.88 -31.13
CA SER A 24 4.06 2.53 -29.79
C SER A 24 4.34 1.03 -29.73
N PRO A 25 5.46 0.56 -29.17
CA PRO A 25 5.74 -0.86 -29.00
C PRO A 25 4.61 -1.57 -28.26
N ASP A 26 3.81 -0.83 -27.51
CA ASP A 26 2.65 -1.32 -26.75
C ASP A 26 1.39 -1.56 -27.60
N ALA A 27 1.32 -1.01 -28.82
CA ALA A 27 0.13 -1.16 -29.71
C ALA A 27 -0.17 -2.61 -30.08
N VAL A 28 0.80 -3.50 -30.04
CA VAL A 28 0.59 -4.94 -30.27
C VAL A 28 -0.38 -5.56 -29.28
N TYR A 29 -0.41 -5.05 -28.05
CA TYR A 29 -1.23 -5.59 -26.96
C TYR A 29 -2.72 -5.21 -27.09
N ASP A 30 -3.06 -4.17 -27.84
CA ASP A 30 -4.46 -3.77 -28.08
C ASP A 30 -5.27 -4.84 -28.84
N SER A 31 -4.57 -5.70 -29.58
CA SER A 31 -5.18 -6.80 -30.33
C SER A 31 -5.39 -8.08 -29.53
N PHE A 32 -4.92 -8.12 -28.28
CA PHE A 32 -5.03 -9.34 -27.46
C PHE A 32 -6.49 -9.55 -27.02
N PRO A 33 -7.02 -10.78 -27.16
CA PRO A 33 -8.34 -11.09 -26.61
C PRO A 33 -8.35 -10.90 -25.09
N THR A 34 -9.46 -10.43 -24.55
CA THR A 34 -9.64 -10.23 -23.11
C THR A 34 -10.64 -11.24 -22.55
N TYR A 35 -10.57 -11.48 -21.26
CA TYR A 35 -11.47 -12.37 -20.56
C TYR A 35 -12.15 -11.63 -19.40
N SER A 36 -13.48 -11.65 -19.36
CA SER A 36 -14.29 -10.93 -18.37
C SER A 36 -14.86 -11.82 -17.26
N GLY A 37 -14.53 -13.12 -17.25
CA GLY A 37 -14.96 -14.04 -16.18
C GLY A 37 -14.22 -13.77 -14.87
N THR A 38 -14.78 -14.30 -13.78
CA THR A 38 -14.27 -14.11 -12.41
C THR A 38 -13.50 -15.32 -11.86
N ASP A 39 -13.22 -16.30 -12.72
CA ASP A 39 -12.65 -17.61 -12.37
C ASP A 39 -11.17 -17.78 -12.80
N LEU A 40 -10.45 -16.67 -13.05
CA LEU A 40 -9.00 -16.73 -13.28
C LEU A 40 -8.24 -17.21 -12.04
N GLY A 41 -7.21 -18.00 -12.26
CA GLY A 41 -6.47 -18.69 -11.21
C GLY A 41 -7.10 -20.03 -10.82
N LEU A 42 -7.02 -20.39 -9.55
CA LEU A 42 -7.67 -21.56 -8.98
C LEU A 42 -9.03 -21.19 -8.37
N THR A 43 -10.07 -21.89 -8.79
CA THR A 43 -11.39 -21.89 -8.15
C THR A 43 -11.79 -23.29 -7.72
N VAL A 44 -12.45 -23.41 -6.58
CA VAL A 44 -12.97 -24.68 -6.08
C VAL A 44 -14.49 -24.63 -6.08
N ALA A 45 -15.11 -25.51 -6.84
CA ALA A 45 -16.56 -25.63 -6.92
C ALA A 45 -16.96 -27.09 -7.23
N ASP A 46 -18.08 -27.53 -6.66
CA ASP A 46 -18.67 -28.85 -6.92
C ASP A 46 -17.67 -30.02 -6.67
N GLY A 47 -16.80 -29.89 -5.68
CA GLY A 47 -15.77 -30.89 -5.36
C GLY A 47 -14.62 -30.98 -6.37
N GLN A 48 -14.47 -29.97 -7.23
CA GLN A 48 -13.42 -29.89 -8.24
C GLN A 48 -12.53 -28.67 -8.02
N ALA A 49 -11.24 -28.83 -8.28
CA ALA A 49 -10.29 -27.73 -8.47
C ALA A 49 -10.24 -27.38 -9.96
N ARG A 50 -10.65 -26.17 -10.29
CA ARG A 50 -10.67 -25.65 -11.67
C ARG A 50 -9.60 -24.58 -11.80
N PHE A 51 -8.73 -24.74 -12.79
CA PHE A 51 -7.64 -23.82 -13.09
C PHE A 51 -7.92 -23.10 -14.41
N ARG A 52 -7.77 -21.79 -14.42
CA ARG A 52 -7.87 -20.96 -15.61
C ARG A 52 -6.74 -19.95 -15.66
N LEU A 53 -5.94 -20.00 -16.71
CA LEU A 53 -4.85 -19.05 -16.94
C LEU A 53 -5.14 -18.22 -18.19
N TRP A 54 -4.98 -16.90 -18.11
CA TRP A 54 -5.02 -16.03 -19.27
C TRP A 54 -3.62 -15.87 -19.87
N SER A 55 -3.42 -16.41 -21.06
CA SER A 55 -2.16 -16.34 -21.81
C SER A 55 -2.45 -16.45 -23.31
N PRO A 56 -2.89 -15.34 -23.94
CA PRO A 56 -3.46 -15.35 -25.29
C PRO A 56 -2.46 -15.67 -26.40
N LYS A 57 -1.17 -15.53 -26.17
CA LYS A 57 -0.10 -15.83 -27.13
C LYS A 57 0.59 -17.18 -26.87
N ALA A 58 0.21 -17.89 -25.82
CA ALA A 58 0.74 -19.22 -25.59
C ALA A 58 0.30 -20.19 -26.69
N SER A 59 1.22 -21.03 -27.15
CA SER A 59 0.94 -22.15 -28.06
C SER A 59 0.58 -23.44 -27.31
N ALA A 60 1.00 -23.54 -26.04
CA ALA A 60 0.64 -24.62 -25.10
C ALA A 60 0.81 -24.13 -23.67
N VAL A 61 0.07 -24.71 -22.73
CA VAL A 61 0.17 -24.44 -21.29
C VAL A 61 0.16 -25.75 -20.52
N ARG A 62 1.05 -25.86 -19.55
CA ARG A 62 1.12 -26.98 -18.59
C ARG A 62 0.77 -26.51 -17.20
N LEU A 63 0.00 -27.31 -16.51
CA LEU A 63 -0.23 -27.26 -15.07
C LEU A 63 0.59 -28.38 -14.43
N TYR A 64 1.46 -28.04 -13.48
CA TYR A 64 2.21 -28.99 -12.68
C TYR A 64 1.64 -29.07 -11.28
N ILE A 65 1.47 -30.27 -10.76
CA ILE A 65 1.03 -30.53 -9.39
C ILE A 65 2.19 -31.13 -8.59
N TYR A 66 2.38 -30.65 -7.38
CA TYR A 66 3.46 -31.05 -6.47
C TYR A 66 2.90 -31.48 -5.13
N ASP A 67 3.52 -32.49 -4.52
CA ASP A 67 3.10 -33.01 -3.20
C ASP A 67 3.47 -32.02 -2.06
N ASN A 68 4.49 -31.20 -2.25
CA ASN A 68 4.88 -30.14 -1.30
C ASN A 68 5.60 -28.98 -2.02
N ALA A 69 5.87 -27.90 -1.29
CA ALA A 69 6.48 -26.70 -1.84
C ALA A 69 7.91 -26.89 -2.39
N ASN A 70 8.65 -27.91 -1.93
CA ASN A 70 10.09 -28.04 -2.17
C ASN A 70 10.48 -29.24 -3.05
N THR A 71 9.54 -30.10 -3.44
CA THR A 71 9.81 -31.26 -4.31
C THR A 71 10.26 -30.78 -5.69
N SER A 72 11.36 -31.30 -6.21
CA SER A 72 11.90 -30.92 -7.52
C SER A 72 11.09 -31.47 -8.70
N THR A 73 10.36 -32.59 -8.51
CA THR A 73 9.60 -33.25 -9.56
C THR A 73 8.10 -33.13 -9.28
N PRO A 74 7.30 -32.75 -10.28
CA PRO A 74 5.84 -32.74 -10.13
C PRO A 74 5.32 -34.17 -9.97
N SER A 75 4.29 -34.35 -9.13
CA SER A 75 3.56 -35.61 -9.01
C SER A 75 2.61 -35.83 -10.21
N GLU A 76 2.20 -34.76 -10.86
CA GLU A 76 1.36 -34.81 -12.05
C GLU A 76 1.67 -33.62 -12.97
N THR A 77 1.59 -33.84 -14.29
CA THR A 77 1.70 -32.81 -15.34
C THR A 77 0.50 -32.92 -16.24
N ILE A 78 -0.22 -31.81 -16.40
CA ILE A 78 -1.49 -31.72 -17.15
C ILE A 78 -1.33 -30.72 -18.27
N GLU A 79 -1.55 -31.17 -19.51
CA GLU A 79 -1.66 -30.27 -20.67
C GLU A 79 -3.03 -29.56 -20.60
N MET A 80 -3.01 -28.23 -20.44
CA MET A 80 -4.23 -27.43 -20.34
C MET A 80 -4.89 -27.27 -21.71
N GLN A 81 -6.20 -27.09 -21.72
CA GLN A 81 -6.98 -26.91 -22.95
C GLN A 81 -7.24 -25.43 -23.22
N PRO A 82 -7.10 -24.97 -24.48
CA PRO A 82 -7.46 -23.60 -24.85
C PRO A 82 -8.96 -23.37 -24.65
N ALA A 83 -9.30 -22.15 -24.24
CA ALA A 83 -10.66 -21.73 -23.96
C ALA A 83 -10.88 -20.27 -24.40
N ASP A 84 -12.08 -19.75 -24.17
CA ASP A 84 -12.49 -18.42 -24.62
C ASP A 84 -11.61 -17.29 -24.06
N GLY A 85 -11.49 -16.20 -24.81
CA GLY A 85 -10.83 -14.97 -24.38
C GLY A 85 -9.32 -15.10 -24.21
N GLY A 86 -8.66 -16.08 -24.87
CA GLY A 86 -7.22 -16.31 -24.73
C GLY A 86 -6.84 -17.00 -23.42
N THR A 87 -7.78 -17.75 -22.84
CA THR A 87 -7.56 -18.51 -21.61
C THR A 87 -7.24 -19.98 -21.88
N TRP A 88 -6.68 -20.63 -20.87
CA TRP A 88 -6.38 -22.06 -20.83
C TRP A 88 -6.97 -22.66 -19.56
N THR A 89 -7.55 -23.87 -19.65
CA THR A 89 -8.26 -24.50 -18.53
C THR A 89 -7.80 -25.92 -18.26
N ALA A 90 -7.86 -26.31 -16.98
CA ALA A 90 -7.71 -27.69 -16.51
C ALA A 90 -8.59 -27.89 -15.26
N SER A 91 -8.91 -29.16 -14.95
CA SER A 91 -9.68 -29.49 -13.75
C SER A 91 -9.16 -30.76 -13.10
N LEU A 92 -9.21 -30.81 -11.78
CA LEU A 92 -8.86 -31.96 -10.95
C LEU A 92 -10.04 -32.37 -10.06
N SER A 93 -10.31 -33.65 -9.96
CA SER A 93 -11.31 -34.20 -9.07
C SER A 93 -10.81 -35.50 -8.44
N PRO A 94 -10.92 -35.68 -7.11
CA PRO A 94 -11.34 -34.70 -6.12
C PRO A 94 -10.34 -33.56 -5.96
N VAL A 95 -10.73 -32.48 -5.21
CA VAL A 95 -9.83 -31.34 -4.93
C VAL A 95 -8.60 -31.85 -4.17
N PRO A 96 -7.38 -31.66 -4.69
CA PRO A 96 -6.16 -32.16 -4.04
C PRO A 96 -5.66 -31.16 -2.98
N TYR A 97 -6.44 -30.93 -1.93
CA TYR A 97 -6.03 -30.05 -0.83
C TYR A 97 -4.68 -30.47 -0.22
N GLY A 98 -3.87 -29.46 0.10
CA GLY A 98 -2.53 -29.64 0.65
C GLY A 98 -1.43 -29.80 -0.41
N LYS A 99 -1.78 -29.98 -1.69
CA LYS A 99 -0.82 -29.96 -2.79
C LYS A 99 -0.52 -28.54 -3.26
N PHE A 100 0.52 -28.44 -4.09
CA PHE A 100 0.97 -27.18 -4.68
C PHE A 100 0.88 -27.27 -6.20
N TYR A 101 0.85 -26.10 -6.86
CA TYR A 101 0.82 -26.05 -8.31
C TYR A 101 1.63 -24.88 -8.87
N THR A 102 2.03 -25.05 -10.15
CA THR A 102 2.58 -24.01 -11.00
C THR A 102 2.05 -24.17 -12.43
N PHE A 103 2.21 -23.11 -13.21
CA PHE A 103 2.00 -23.13 -14.66
C PHE A 103 3.33 -22.94 -15.37
N SER A 104 3.45 -23.47 -16.59
CA SER A 104 4.43 -23.04 -17.57
C SER A 104 3.75 -22.83 -18.90
N ILE A 105 4.08 -21.79 -19.62
CA ILE A 105 3.56 -21.49 -20.94
C ILE A 105 4.62 -21.72 -22.00
N GLN A 106 4.20 -22.17 -23.19
CA GLN A 106 5.04 -22.21 -24.36
C GLN A 106 4.70 -21.03 -25.28
N GLN A 107 5.69 -20.22 -25.57
CA GLN A 107 5.56 -19.10 -26.50
C GLN A 107 6.79 -19.10 -27.43
N ASP A 108 6.58 -18.84 -28.72
CA ASP A 108 7.62 -18.82 -29.76
C ASP A 108 8.49 -20.10 -29.75
N GLY A 109 7.85 -21.24 -29.51
CA GLY A 109 8.47 -22.57 -29.49
C GLY A 109 9.29 -22.87 -28.22
N LYS A 110 9.31 -21.99 -27.22
CA LYS A 110 10.06 -22.16 -25.97
C LYS A 110 9.13 -22.23 -24.77
N TRP A 111 9.40 -23.16 -23.84
CA TRP A 111 8.77 -23.17 -22.53
C TRP A 111 9.42 -22.11 -21.64
N LEU A 112 8.60 -21.27 -21.03
CA LEU A 112 9.05 -20.33 -20.01
C LEU A 112 9.20 -21.03 -18.66
N ALA A 113 9.86 -20.36 -17.73
CA ALA A 113 9.97 -20.85 -16.36
C ALA A 113 8.59 -21.03 -15.71
N GLU A 114 8.54 -21.87 -14.67
CA GLU A 114 7.31 -22.09 -13.90
C GLU A 114 6.92 -20.84 -13.11
N THR A 115 5.62 -20.62 -12.97
CA THR A 115 5.02 -19.53 -12.19
C THR A 115 3.80 -20.05 -11.43
N PRO A 116 3.53 -19.57 -10.19
CA PRO A 116 2.27 -19.85 -9.50
C PRO A 116 1.06 -19.18 -10.17
N GLY A 117 1.32 -18.32 -11.19
CA GLY A 117 0.33 -17.47 -11.84
C GLY A 117 0.02 -16.21 -11.02
N ILE A 118 -0.53 -15.21 -11.70
CA ILE A 118 -0.81 -13.89 -11.08
C ILE A 118 -1.95 -13.92 -10.06
N TRP A 119 -2.77 -14.97 -10.05
CA TRP A 119 -3.92 -15.14 -9.17
C TRP A 119 -3.68 -16.08 -8.00
N ALA A 120 -2.43 -16.44 -7.68
CA ALA A 120 -2.11 -17.26 -6.52
C ALA A 120 -2.58 -16.58 -5.23
N LYS A 121 -3.48 -17.24 -4.49
CA LYS A 121 -4.08 -16.72 -3.22
C LYS A 121 -3.46 -17.32 -1.97
N ALA A 122 -2.74 -18.41 -2.12
CA ALA A 122 -1.94 -19.07 -1.11
C ALA A 122 -0.67 -19.58 -1.77
N VAL A 123 0.48 -19.36 -1.14
CA VAL A 123 1.78 -19.78 -1.69
C VAL A 123 2.61 -20.54 -0.66
N GLY A 124 3.58 -21.30 -1.13
CA GLY A 124 4.61 -21.90 -0.30
C GLY A 124 5.63 -20.85 0.17
N VAL A 125 6.63 -21.31 0.90
CA VAL A 125 7.79 -20.52 1.31
C VAL A 125 8.48 -19.96 0.07
N ASN A 126 8.90 -18.68 0.13
CA ASN A 126 9.49 -17.90 -0.97
C ASN A 126 8.56 -17.72 -2.21
N GLY A 127 7.26 -17.96 -2.07
CA GLY A 127 6.27 -17.59 -3.09
C GLY A 127 6.33 -18.32 -4.44
N HIS A 128 7.22 -19.31 -4.63
CA HIS A 128 7.46 -19.92 -5.95
C HIS A 128 6.35 -20.88 -6.42
N ARG A 129 5.53 -21.38 -5.51
CA ARG A 129 4.41 -22.30 -5.81
C ARG A 129 3.15 -21.87 -5.10
N ALA A 130 2.05 -21.88 -5.83
CA ALA A 130 0.73 -21.70 -5.23
C ALA A 130 0.29 -22.98 -4.52
N ALA A 131 -0.47 -22.83 -3.44
CA ALA A 131 -1.01 -23.92 -2.64
C ALA A 131 -2.52 -24.10 -2.87
N ILE A 132 -2.98 -25.34 -2.88
CA ILE A 132 -4.39 -25.71 -2.95
C ILE A 132 -4.90 -25.88 -1.52
N ILE A 133 -5.66 -24.91 -1.03
CA ILE A 133 -6.16 -24.91 0.35
C ILE A 133 -7.69 -24.77 0.38
N ASP A 134 -8.28 -25.19 1.50
CA ASP A 134 -9.67 -24.86 1.83
C ASP A 134 -9.70 -23.52 2.55
N PHE A 135 -10.15 -22.47 1.85
CA PHE A 135 -10.25 -21.12 2.41
C PHE A 135 -11.29 -21.02 3.54
N ALA A 136 -12.40 -21.75 3.44
CA ALA A 136 -13.42 -21.73 4.47
C ALA A 136 -12.92 -22.29 5.81
N ALA A 137 -11.97 -23.23 5.77
CA ALA A 137 -11.32 -23.77 6.96
C ALA A 137 -10.34 -22.79 7.63
N THR A 138 -10.06 -21.65 7.01
CA THR A 138 -9.19 -20.59 7.57
C THR A 138 -9.96 -19.50 8.32
N ASP A 139 -11.29 -19.53 8.29
CA ASP A 139 -12.13 -18.52 8.93
C ASP A 139 -12.07 -18.66 10.47
N PRO A 140 -11.75 -17.59 11.21
CA PRO A 140 -11.85 -17.60 12.66
C PRO A 140 -13.33 -17.65 13.09
N GLU A 141 -13.56 -18.00 14.35
CA GLU A 141 -14.91 -18.00 14.91
C GLU A 141 -15.59 -16.62 14.74
N GLY A 142 -16.83 -16.64 14.25
CA GLY A 142 -17.63 -15.42 14.00
C GLY A 142 -17.25 -14.65 12.73
N TRP A 143 -16.31 -15.13 11.89
CA TRP A 143 -15.83 -14.44 10.70
C TRP A 143 -16.92 -13.98 9.75
N LYS A 144 -17.93 -14.82 9.49
CA LYS A 144 -19.05 -14.49 8.59
C LYS A 144 -19.89 -13.29 9.04
N ALA A 145 -19.87 -12.97 10.33
CA ALA A 145 -20.58 -11.83 10.91
C ALA A 145 -19.66 -10.64 11.18
N ASP A 146 -18.37 -10.80 10.95
CA ASP A 146 -17.37 -9.77 11.18
C ASP A 146 -17.56 -8.56 10.26
N LYS A 147 -17.41 -7.37 10.83
CA LYS A 147 -17.49 -6.09 10.11
C LYS A 147 -16.55 -5.09 10.76
N GLY A 148 -15.87 -4.33 9.93
CA GLY A 148 -15.12 -3.16 10.36
C GLY A 148 -16.01 -2.05 10.93
N PRO A 149 -15.41 -1.03 11.54
CA PRO A 149 -16.14 0.12 12.07
C PRO A 149 -16.82 0.89 10.94
N ALA A 150 -18.05 1.35 11.17
CA ALA A 150 -18.76 2.19 10.21
C ALA A 150 -18.03 3.53 10.02
N THR A 151 -17.69 3.85 8.76
CA THR A 151 -16.95 5.06 8.40
C THR A 151 -17.70 5.82 7.31
N LYS A 152 -18.59 6.73 7.73
CA LYS A 152 -19.50 7.45 6.81
C LYS A 152 -18.75 8.30 5.79
N ALA A 153 -17.62 8.86 6.17
CA ALA A 153 -16.73 9.61 5.29
C ALA A 153 -15.28 9.36 5.71
N ILE A 154 -14.36 9.36 4.76
CA ILE A 154 -12.93 9.20 5.06
C ILE A 154 -12.41 10.26 6.04
N THR A 155 -13.01 11.46 6.06
CA THR A 155 -12.67 12.54 7.01
C THR A 155 -13.00 12.19 8.47
N ASP A 156 -13.82 11.17 8.73
CA ASP A 156 -14.09 10.63 10.07
C ASP A 156 -12.96 9.70 10.54
N ALA A 157 -12.13 9.21 9.62
CA ALA A 157 -11.00 8.36 9.96
C ALA A 157 -9.85 9.16 10.60
N VAL A 158 -9.14 8.49 11.50
CA VAL A 158 -7.82 8.85 12.01
C VAL A 158 -6.90 7.70 11.65
N LEU A 159 -6.02 7.93 10.69
CA LEU A 159 -5.17 6.90 10.11
C LEU A 159 -3.85 6.79 10.88
N TYR A 160 -3.47 5.56 11.24
CA TYR A 160 -2.24 5.25 11.94
C TYR A 160 -1.43 4.25 11.12
N GLU A 161 -0.37 4.71 10.47
CA GLU A 161 0.50 3.88 9.65
C GLU A 161 1.46 3.08 10.50
N MET A 162 1.55 1.79 10.24
CA MET A 162 2.45 0.90 10.99
C MET A 162 2.98 -0.25 10.15
N HIS A 163 4.13 -0.79 10.58
CA HIS A 163 4.70 -2.04 10.08
C HIS A 163 4.62 -3.12 11.15
N HIS A 164 4.31 -4.37 10.79
CA HIS A 164 4.15 -5.49 11.73
C HIS A 164 5.35 -5.67 12.67
N ARG A 165 6.58 -5.61 12.11
CA ARG A 165 7.79 -5.78 12.92
C ARG A 165 8.08 -4.56 13.77
N ASP A 166 8.05 -3.36 13.20
CA ASP A 166 8.32 -2.11 13.92
C ASP A 166 7.49 -2.02 15.20
N PHE A 167 6.21 -2.33 15.08
CA PHE A 167 5.23 -2.18 16.14
C PHE A 167 5.39 -3.19 17.28
N SER A 168 5.91 -4.40 16.99
CA SER A 168 5.83 -5.51 17.95
C SER A 168 7.17 -6.14 18.32
N VAL A 169 8.22 -6.00 17.50
CA VAL A 169 9.44 -6.82 17.64
C VAL A 169 10.35 -6.40 18.80
N HIS A 170 10.31 -5.13 19.22
CA HIS A 170 11.20 -4.64 20.28
C HIS A 170 11.00 -5.42 21.59
N PRO A 171 12.08 -5.76 22.33
CA PRO A 171 11.96 -6.48 23.60
C PRO A 171 11.02 -5.83 24.62
N SER A 172 10.94 -4.48 24.62
CA SER A 172 10.07 -3.74 25.55
C SER A 172 8.58 -3.81 25.23
N SER A 173 8.16 -4.41 24.11
CA SER A 173 6.76 -4.41 23.69
C SER A 173 5.83 -5.26 24.57
N GLY A 174 6.37 -6.26 25.28
CA GLY A 174 5.57 -7.24 26.02
C GLY A 174 4.71 -8.17 25.13
N ILE A 175 4.85 -8.07 23.81
CA ILE A 175 4.16 -8.92 22.84
C ILE A 175 4.95 -10.23 22.66
N THR A 176 4.23 -11.34 22.56
CA THR A 176 4.80 -12.69 22.38
C THR A 176 5.05 -12.99 20.91
N ASN A 177 4.07 -12.75 20.06
CA ASN A 177 4.12 -13.03 18.62
C ASN A 177 4.80 -11.88 17.85
N LYS A 178 6.05 -11.60 18.19
CA LYS A 178 6.82 -10.46 17.66
C LYS A 178 6.99 -10.52 16.13
N GLY A 179 6.61 -9.42 15.45
CA GLY A 179 6.71 -9.29 14.00
C GLY A 179 5.75 -10.18 13.22
N LYS A 180 4.67 -10.65 13.82
CA LYS A 180 3.70 -11.58 13.22
C LYS A 180 2.30 -10.96 13.17
N PHE A 181 1.43 -11.47 12.28
CA PHE A 181 0.01 -11.11 12.25
C PHE A 181 -0.62 -11.25 13.64
N LEU A 182 -0.31 -12.33 14.35
CA LEU A 182 -0.86 -12.61 15.68
C LEU A 182 -0.44 -11.60 16.77
N ALA A 183 0.54 -10.74 16.52
CA ALA A 183 0.93 -9.68 17.47
C ALA A 183 -0.24 -8.76 17.82
N LEU A 184 -1.12 -8.48 16.87
CA LEU A 184 -2.30 -7.63 17.04
C LEU A 184 -3.55 -8.37 17.54
N THR A 185 -3.45 -9.66 17.83
CA THR A 185 -4.51 -10.42 18.51
C THR A 185 -4.30 -10.47 20.02
N GLU A 186 -3.09 -10.14 20.49
CA GLU A 186 -2.74 -10.20 21.91
C GLU A 186 -3.36 -9.01 22.67
N GLN A 187 -4.12 -9.33 23.72
CA GLN A 187 -4.76 -8.34 24.58
C GLN A 187 -3.98 -8.16 25.90
N ALA A 188 -4.20 -7.04 26.55
CA ALA A 188 -3.60 -6.69 27.83
C ALA A 188 -2.06 -6.67 27.82
N THR A 189 -1.43 -6.52 26.64
CA THR A 189 0.03 -6.41 26.52
C THR A 189 0.52 -5.11 27.16
N ARG A 190 1.69 -5.19 27.80
CA ARG A 190 2.31 -4.07 28.53
C ARG A 190 3.80 -3.98 28.19
N SER A 191 4.28 -2.74 28.14
CA SER A 191 5.72 -2.51 28.14
C SER A 191 6.36 -3.02 29.42
N ILE A 192 7.69 -3.15 29.42
CA ILE A 192 8.43 -3.49 30.64
C ILE A 192 8.25 -2.45 31.78
N LEU A 193 7.74 -1.27 31.47
CA LEU A 193 7.42 -0.20 32.42
C LEU A 193 5.92 -0.12 32.78
N GLY A 194 5.11 -1.05 32.26
CA GLY A 194 3.69 -1.19 32.59
C GLY A 194 2.72 -0.45 31.68
N ASP A 195 3.19 0.33 30.70
CA ASP A 195 2.34 1.06 29.74
C ASP A 195 1.68 0.10 28.75
N LYS A 196 0.47 0.42 28.28
CA LYS A 196 -0.24 -0.36 27.28
C LYS A 196 0.53 -0.37 25.95
N THR A 197 0.61 -1.54 25.33
CA THR A 197 1.19 -1.78 24.02
C THR A 197 0.21 -2.54 23.13
N GLY A 198 0.61 -2.90 21.92
CA GLY A 198 -0.23 -3.67 21.02
C GLY A 198 -1.59 -3.01 20.74
N ILE A 199 -2.62 -3.82 20.60
CA ILE A 199 -3.98 -3.35 20.30
C ILE A 199 -4.55 -2.42 21.40
N ASP A 200 -4.15 -2.62 22.65
CA ASP A 200 -4.59 -1.77 23.77
C ASP A 200 -3.97 -0.36 23.70
N HIS A 201 -2.78 -0.21 23.11
CA HIS A 201 -2.21 1.10 22.83
C HIS A 201 -3.01 1.85 21.76
N LEU A 202 -3.37 1.18 20.66
CA LEU A 202 -4.18 1.77 19.60
C LEU A 202 -5.53 2.24 20.11
N LYS A 203 -6.21 1.42 20.93
CA LYS A 203 -7.46 1.79 21.60
C LYS A 203 -7.30 3.00 22.52
N GLU A 204 -6.22 3.03 23.32
CA GLU A 204 -5.95 4.13 24.25
C GLU A 204 -5.66 5.43 23.52
N LEU A 205 -4.91 5.38 22.43
CA LEU A 205 -4.59 6.53 21.59
C LEU A 205 -5.83 7.08 20.89
N GLY A 206 -6.78 6.18 20.54
CA GLY A 206 -8.07 6.56 19.97
C GLY A 206 -8.09 6.66 18.45
N VAL A 207 -7.10 6.09 17.75
CA VAL A 207 -7.10 5.94 16.30
C VAL A 207 -8.28 5.09 15.83
N THR A 208 -8.74 5.29 14.62
CA THR A 208 -9.90 4.58 14.07
C THR A 208 -9.52 3.51 13.07
N HIS A 209 -8.41 3.69 12.38
CA HIS A 209 -7.91 2.74 11.39
C HIS A 209 -6.39 2.60 11.50
N VAL A 210 -5.94 1.38 11.34
CA VAL A 210 -4.51 1.10 11.10
C VAL A 210 -4.29 0.95 9.60
N HIS A 211 -3.33 1.72 9.07
CA HIS A 211 -2.77 1.52 7.76
C HIS A 211 -1.53 0.66 7.92
N ILE A 212 -1.61 -0.58 7.47
CA ILE A 212 -0.52 -1.55 7.61
C ILE A 212 0.28 -1.58 6.31
N LEU A 213 1.60 -1.41 6.39
CA LEU A 213 2.53 -1.52 5.27
C LEU A 213 2.33 -2.87 4.55
N PRO A 214 2.85 -3.04 3.31
CA PRO A 214 2.55 -4.20 2.48
C PRO A 214 2.53 -5.52 3.24
N SER A 215 1.41 -6.23 3.15
CA SER A 215 1.15 -7.49 3.87
C SER A 215 0.86 -8.66 2.92
N TYR A 216 0.97 -8.45 1.61
CA TYR A 216 1.03 -9.52 0.62
C TYR A 216 2.47 -10.05 0.47
N ASP A 217 2.62 -11.17 -0.21
CA ASP A 217 3.89 -11.87 -0.44
C ASP A 217 4.84 -11.05 -1.32
N TYR A 218 6.03 -10.72 -0.79
CA TYR A 218 7.04 -9.90 -1.43
C TYR A 218 8.40 -10.62 -1.50
N ASN A 219 9.29 -10.18 -2.39
CA ASN A 219 10.44 -10.97 -2.85
C ASN A 219 11.70 -10.90 -1.96
N SER A 220 11.85 -9.84 -1.15
CA SER A 220 13.14 -9.50 -0.52
C SER A 220 13.47 -10.26 0.77
N VAL A 221 12.57 -11.09 1.27
CA VAL A 221 12.80 -11.92 2.47
C VAL A 221 12.93 -13.39 2.08
N ASP A 222 14.04 -14.02 2.44
CA ASP A 222 14.23 -15.48 2.28
C ASP A 222 13.70 -16.20 3.53
N GLU A 223 12.49 -16.73 3.42
CA GLU A 223 11.80 -17.37 4.54
C GLU A 223 12.33 -18.78 4.86
N THR A 224 13.25 -19.32 4.05
CA THR A 224 13.95 -20.57 4.38
C THR A 224 14.99 -20.40 5.48
N GLN A 225 15.39 -19.16 5.75
CA GLN A 225 16.40 -18.83 6.75
C GLN A 225 15.77 -18.59 8.13
N ALA A 226 16.16 -19.39 9.10
CA ALA A 226 15.73 -19.24 10.49
C ALA A 226 16.92 -18.91 11.40
N PRO A 227 16.75 -17.94 12.35
CA PRO A 227 15.56 -17.13 12.57
C PRO A 227 15.35 -16.10 11.45
N LEU A 228 14.09 -15.80 11.14
CA LEU A 228 13.72 -14.76 10.17
C LEU A 228 13.99 -13.37 10.74
N ASN A 229 15.21 -12.91 10.65
CA ASN A 229 15.66 -11.60 11.11
C ASN A 229 15.93 -10.62 9.97
N GLN A 230 15.52 -10.97 8.76
CA GLN A 230 15.52 -10.08 7.61
C GLN A 230 14.36 -9.09 7.74
N TYR A 231 14.64 -7.83 7.42
CA TYR A 231 13.67 -6.73 7.47
C TYR A 231 13.48 -6.13 6.08
N ASN A 232 12.25 -5.95 5.68
CA ASN A 232 11.89 -5.12 4.53
C ASN A 232 10.50 -4.50 4.75
N TRP A 233 10.24 -3.33 4.14
CA TRP A 233 8.90 -2.73 4.17
C TRP A 233 7.89 -3.49 3.30
N GLY A 234 8.36 -4.24 2.29
CA GLY A 234 7.53 -5.07 1.43
C GLY A 234 7.07 -4.41 0.12
N TYR A 235 7.74 -3.33 -0.32
CA TYR A 235 7.40 -2.66 -1.59
C TYR A 235 8.07 -3.32 -2.83
N ASP A 236 8.26 -4.63 -2.79
CA ASP A 236 8.76 -5.44 -3.89
C ASP A 236 7.85 -6.67 -4.13
N PRO A 237 6.62 -6.44 -4.64
CA PRO A 237 5.56 -7.45 -4.71
C PRO A 237 5.92 -8.62 -5.62
N GLN A 238 5.59 -9.85 -5.16
CA GLN A 238 5.72 -11.09 -5.90
C GLN A 238 4.37 -11.75 -6.14
N ASN A 239 3.57 -12.01 -5.10
CA ASN A 239 2.24 -12.61 -5.18
C ASN A 239 1.19 -11.70 -4.51
N TYR A 240 0.56 -10.86 -5.30
CA TYR A 240 -0.34 -9.78 -4.84
C TYR A 240 -1.58 -10.25 -4.06
N ASN A 241 -1.98 -11.52 -4.19
CA ASN A 241 -3.20 -12.06 -3.59
C ASN A 241 -2.93 -13.08 -2.47
N ALA A 242 -1.68 -13.25 -2.06
CA ALA A 242 -1.30 -14.12 -0.96
C ALA A 242 -0.73 -13.30 0.20
N PRO A 243 -1.10 -13.55 1.46
CA PRO A 243 -0.48 -12.91 2.61
C PRO A 243 1.01 -13.25 2.74
N GLU A 244 1.80 -12.33 3.25
CA GLU A 244 3.24 -12.45 3.44
C GLU A 244 3.60 -13.61 4.39
N VAL A 245 4.55 -14.44 3.95
CA VAL A 245 4.98 -15.66 4.65
C VAL A 245 5.70 -15.34 5.96
N SER A 246 6.57 -14.32 5.95
CA SER A 246 7.40 -13.97 7.11
C SER A 246 6.58 -13.47 8.30
N TYR A 247 5.34 -13.00 8.08
CA TYR A 247 4.43 -12.57 9.14
C TYR A 247 3.61 -13.69 9.77
N SER A 248 3.70 -14.92 9.24
CA SER A 248 3.07 -16.08 9.86
C SER A 248 3.91 -16.69 11.00
N SER A 249 3.25 -17.20 12.02
CA SER A 249 3.88 -18.00 13.08
C SER A 249 4.29 -19.40 12.58
N ARG A 250 3.69 -19.84 11.45
CA ARG A 250 3.92 -21.16 10.82
C ARG A 250 4.18 -21.00 9.32
N PRO A 251 5.33 -20.47 8.90
CA PRO A 251 5.61 -20.11 7.50
C PRO A 251 5.48 -21.27 6.52
N ALA A 252 5.79 -22.50 6.93
CA ALA A 252 5.66 -23.67 6.08
C ALA A 252 4.21 -24.13 5.82
N VAL A 253 3.20 -23.54 6.48
CA VAL A 253 1.79 -23.92 6.39
C VAL A 253 0.98 -22.79 5.73
N PRO A 254 0.69 -22.87 4.41
CA PRO A 254 0.02 -21.78 3.68
C PRO A 254 -1.34 -21.35 4.28
N SER A 255 -2.15 -22.29 4.74
CA SER A 255 -3.44 -22.00 5.38
C SER A 255 -3.32 -21.26 6.72
N ALA A 256 -2.21 -21.47 7.44
CA ALA A 256 -2.00 -20.81 8.74
C ALA A 256 -1.89 -19.30 8.60
N ARG A 257 -1.10 -18.81 7.61
CA ARG A 257 -0.92 -17.37 7.41
C ARG A 257 -2.23 -16.66 7.05
N ILE A 258 -3.07 -17.32 6.26
CA ILE A 258 -4.39 -16.80 5.90
C ILE A 258 -5.27 -16.70 7.14
N ALA A 259 -5.33 -17.77 7.94
CA ALA A 259 -6.08 -17.78 9.19
C ALA A 259 -5.56 -16.72 10.18
N GLU A 260 -4.24 -16.58 10.31
CA GLU A 260 -3.60 -15.61 11.21
C GLU A 260 -3.88 -14.15 10.78
N MET A 261 -3.86 -13.85 9.47
CA MET A 261 -4.23 -12.53 8.98
C MET A 261 -5.72 -12.22 9.21
N LYS A 262 -6.62 -13.19 8.99
CA LYS A 262 -8.04 -13.06 9.32
C LYS A 262 -8.26 -12.84 10.83
N GLN A 263 -7.53 -13.56 11.69
CA GLN A 263 -7.58 -13.36 13.14
C GLN A 263 -7.13 -11.96 13.55
N MET A 264 -6.08 -11.43 12.91
CA MET A 264 -5.60 -10.07 13.13
C MET A 264 -6.68 -9.05 12.76
N VAL A 265 -7.25 -9.14 11.56
CA VAL A 265 -8.30 -8.23 11.10
C VAL A 265 -9.49 -8.28 12.05
N LYS A 266 -9.94 -9.48 12.39
CA LYS A 266 -11.05 -9.65 13.35
C LYS A 266 -10.76 -9.04 14.71
N ALA A 267 -9.55 -9.21 15.25
CA ALA A 267 -9.19 -8.64 16.55
C ALA A 267 -9.19 -7.11 16.53
N LEU A 268 -8.77 -6.50 15.40
CA LEU A 268 -8.84 -5.05 15.20
C LEU A 268 -10.30 -4.58 15.10
N HIS A 269 -11.15 -5.28 14.34
CA HIS A 269 -12.59 -4.99 14.24
C HIS A 269 -13.29 -5.11 15.59
N ASP A 270 -13.02 -6.16 16.36
CA ASP A 270 -13.54 -6.34 17.72
C ASP A 270 -13.10 -5.20 18.67
N ALA A 271 -11.98 -4.57 18.37
CA ALA A 271 -11.49 -3.37 19.07
C ALA A 271 -12.08 -2.05 18.54
N GLY A 272 -12.91 -2.09 17.49
CA GLY A 272 -13.48 -0.92 16.83
C GLY A 272 -12.48 -0.18 15.92
N ILE A 273 -11.47 -0.88 15.41
CA ILE A 273 -10.40 -0.34 14.56
C ILE A 273 -10.49 -1.01 13.19
N GLY A 274 -10.62 -0.19 12.13
CA GLY A 274 -10.59 -0.67 10.74
C GLY A 274 -9.17 -0.92 10.25
N VAL A 275 -9.06 -1.68 9.17
CA VAL A 275 -7.78 -2.07 8.56
C VAL A 275 -7.69 -1.50 7.16
N VAL A 276 -6.63 -0.71 6.91
CA VAL A 276 -6.25 -0.23 5.59
C VAL A 276 -5.03 -1.00 5.13
N MET A 277 -5.12 -1.59 3.96
CA MET A 277 -4.01 -2.33 3.34
C MET A 277 -3.25 -1.45 2.36
N ASP A 278 -1.93 -1.43 2.50
CA ASP A 278 -1.03 -0.82 1.52
C ASP A 278 -0.87 -1.75 0.33
N VAL A 279 -1.11 -1.24 -0.89
CA VAL A 279 -1.08 -2.03 -2.12
C VAL A 279 -0.16 -1.40 -3.17
N VAL A 280 0.68 -2.24 -3.78
CA VAL A 280 1.75 -1.82 -4.70
C VAL A 280 1.52 -2.41 -6.09
N TYR A 281 0.44 -2.01 -6.76
CA TYR A 281 0.15 -2.50 -8.11
C TYR A 281 0.93 -1.77 -9.20
N ASN A 282 1.70 -0.77 -8.82
CA ASN A 282 2.42 0.11 -9.75
C ASN A 282 3.65 -0.55 -10.40
N HIS A 283 4.26 -1.56 -9.77
CA HIS A 283 5.41 -2.31 -10.30
C HIS A 283 5.46 -3.73 -9.75
N THR A 284 6.37 -4.54 -10.26
CA THR A 284 6.71 -5.88 -9.76
C THR A 284 8.16 -5.92 -9.29
N ALA A 285 8.48 -6.79 -8.34
CA ALA A 285 9.85 -6.98 -7.83
C ALA A 285 10.86 -7.32 -8.92
N GLN A 286 10.42 -8.04 -9.95
CA GLN A 286 11.24 -8.50 -11.07
C GLN A 286 10.57 -8.14 -12.40
N ASN A 287 11.35 -8.07 -13.49
CA ASN A 287 10.84 -7.77 -14.83
C ASN A 287 10.46 -9.07 -15.58
N ASN A 288 11.43 -9.68 -16.27
CA ASN A 288 11.17 -10.83 -17.14
C ASN A 288 10.81 -12.12 -16.37
N ASP A 289 11.25 -12.23 -15.13
CA ASP A 289 10.99 -13.41 -14.27
C ASP A 289 9.80 -13.17 -13.31
N SER A 290 9.10 -12.05 -13.45
CA SER A 290 7.87 -11.79 -12.69
C SER A 290 6.75 -12.75 -13.09
N ASN A 291 5.83 -13.03 -12.16
CA ASN A 291 4.65 -13.84 -12.45
C ASN A 291 3.82 -13.25 -13.61
N PHE A 292 3.82 -11.94 -13.79
CA PHE A 292 3.18 -11.28 -14.93
C PHE A 292 3.85 -11.64 -16.26
N SER A 293 5.17 -11.51 -16.34
CA SER A 293 5.93 -11.84 -17.55
C SER A 293 5.90 -13.33 -17.86
N LEU A 294 5.95 -14.19 -16.85
CA LEU A 294 5.88 -15.65 -17.02
C LEU A 294 4.45 -16.13 -17.38
N THR A 295 3.44 -15.29 -17.22
CA THR A 295 2.05 -15.58 -17.61
C THR A 295 1.69 -15.00 -18.99
N SER A 296 2.05 -13.75 -19.26
CA SER A 296 1.79 -13.09 -20.56
C SER A 296 2.89 -12.05 -20.80
N PRO A 297 4.01 -12.43 -21.46
CA PRO A 297 5.18 -11.58 -21.63
C PRO A 297 4.85 -10.20 -22.17
N GLY A 298 5.31 -9.16 -21.46
CA GLY A 298 5.19 -7.75 -21.83
C GLY A 298 3.82 -7.10 -21.66
N TYR A 299 2.73 -7.86 -21.64
CA TYR A 299 1.38 -7.30 -21.63
C TYR A 299 1.08 -6.39 -20.43
N PHE A 300 1.54 -6.75 -19.26
CA PHE A 300 1.18 -6.07 -18.01
C PHE A 300 2.02 -4.82 -17.73
N TYR A 301 2.99 -4.49 -18.58
CA TYR A 301 3.93 -3.39 -18.39
C TYR A 301 3.83 -2.34 -19.49
N ARG A 302 4.15 -1.09 -19.16
CA ARG A 302 4.38 -0.05 -20.15
C ARG A 302 5.82 -0.09 -20.61
N HIS A 303 6.03 0.22 -21.89
CA HIS A 303 7.34 0.25 -22.50
C HIS A 303 7.66 1.65 -23.07
N ASN A 304 8.92 1.97 -23.03
CA ASN A 304 9.49 3.13 -23.72
C ASN A 304 9.43 2.91 -25.25
N PRO A 305 9.56 3.96 -26.08
CA PRO A 305 9.55 3.82 -27.54
C PRO A 305 10.61 2.86 -28.10
N ASP A 306 11.69 2.62 -27.38
CA ASP A 306 12.76 1.67 -27.75
C ASP A 306 12.46 0.21 -27.33
N GLY A 307 11.32 -0.04 -26.71
CA GLY A 307 10.87 -1.36 -26.24
C GLY A 307 11.41 -1.77 -24.86
N THR A 308 12.19 -0.93 -24.19
CA THR A 308 12.59 -1.17 -22.79
C THR A 308 11.43 -0.91 -21.83
N TYR A 309 11.47 -1.52 -20.63
CA TYR A 309 10.49 -1.23 -19.61
C TYR A 309 10.51 0.25 -19.23
N SER A 310 9.35 0.89 -19.18
CA SER A 310 9.20 2.19 -18.54
C SER A 310 9.34 2.05 -17.02
N ASP A 311 9.90 3.07 -16.35
CA ASP A 311 10.25 3.01 -14.93
C ASP A 311 9.79 4.26 -14.17
N ALA A 312 8.50 4.53 -14.19
CA ALA A 312 7.93 5.60 -13.36
C ALA A 312 7.94 5.27 -11.86
N SER A 313 8.15 4.01 -11.51
CA SER A 313 8.26 3.56 -10.12
C SER A 313 9.64 3.81 -9.51
N GLY A 314 10.69 3.93 -10.31
CA GLY A 314 12.07 3.92 -9.83
C GLY A 314 12.54 2.54 -9.35
N CYS A 315 11.76 1.47 -9.63
CA CYS A 315 12.03 0.10 -9.24
C CYS A 315 12.32 -0.83 -10.43
N GLY A 316 12.51 -0.26 -11.64
CA GLY A 316 12.89 -0.98 -12.84
C GLY A 316 11.76 -1.33 -13.80
N ASN A 317 10.51 -1.07 -13.45
CA ASN A 317 9.34 -1.25 -14.31
C ASN A 317 8.13 -0.46 -13.81
N GLU A 318 7.11 -0.32 -14.65
CA GLU A 318 5.78 0.15 -14.26
C GLU A 318 4.69 -0.69 -14.93
N THR A 319 3.58 -0.90 -14.24
CA THR A 319 2.44 -1.65 -14.76
C THR A 319 1.52 -0.79 -15.63
N ALA A 320 0.87 -1.42 -16.61
CA ALA A 320 -0.02 -0.78 -17.56
C ALA A 320 -1.49 -0.92 -17.12
N SER A 321 -1.91 -0.14 -16.12
CA SER A 321 -3.27 -0.17 -15.57
C SER A 321 -4.37 0.18 -16.59
N ASP A 322 -4.02 0.93 -17.62
CA ASP A 322 -4.89 1.29 -18.75
C ASP A 322 -5.11 0.15 -19.76
N ARG A 323 -4.46 -1.02 -19.56
CA ARG A 323 -4.78 -2.24 -20.31
C ARG A 323 -5.81 -3.08 -19.57
N ARG A 324 -6.81 -3.54 -20.30
CA ARG A 324 -8.00 -4.20 -19.75
C ARG A 324 -7.68 -5.30 -18.72
N MET A 325 -6.79 -6.24 -19.04
CA MET A 325 -6.51 -7.36 -18.12
C MET A 325 -5.70 -6.94 -16.90
N MET A 326 -4.88 -5.86 -16.98
CA MET A 326 -4.23 -5.29 -15.81
C MET A 326 -5.21 -4.50 -14.94
N GLN A 327 -6.10 -3.71 -15.56
CA GLN A 327 -7.18 -3.02 -14.85
C GLN A 327 -8.07 -4.03 -14.10
N ASP A 328 -8.51 -5.10 -14.79
CA ASP A 328 -9.32 -6.17 -14.18
C ASP A 328 -8.57 -6.89 -13.06
N PHE A 329 -7.25 -7.06 -13.20
CA PHE A 329 -6.42 -7.63 -12.13
C PHE A 329 -6.44 -6.74 -10.89
N ILE A 330 -6.15 -5.45 -11.02
CA ILE A 330 -6.13 -4.50 -9.88
C ILE A 330 -7.49 -4.48 -9.18
N VAL A 331 -8.56 -4.29 -9.94
CA VAL A 331 -9.93 -4.20 -9.40
C VAL A 331 -10.33 -5.49 -8.67
N ASN A 332 -10.11 -6.65 -9.29
CA ASN A 332 -10.52 -7.92 -8.68
C ASN A 332 -9.60 -8.33 -7.50
N SER A 333 -8.34 -7.90 -7.50
CA SER A 333 -7.43 -8.12 -6.38
C SER A 333 -7.87 -7.35 -5.13
N VAL A 334 -8.18 -6.05 -5.23
CA VAL A 334 -8.69 -5.29 -4.07
C VAL A 334 -10.05 -5.81 -3.61
N LYS A 335 -10.93 -6.24 -4.54
CA LYS A 335 -12.20 -6.89 -4.20
C LYS A 335 -12.01 -8.21 -3.45
N TYR A 336 -11.01 -8.98 -3.82
CA TYR A 336 -10.64 -10.20 -3.10
C TYR A 336 -10.21 -9.88 -1.67
N TRP A 337 -9.33 -8.92 -1.45
CA TRP A 337 -8.90 -8.51 -0.12
C TRP A 337 -10.07 -7.96 0.72
N ALA A 338 -10.97 -7.18 0.11
CA ALA A 338 -12.15 -6.65 0.80
C ALA A 338 -13.14 -7.76 1.19
N ARG A 339 -13.33 -8.79 0.35
CA ARG A 339 -14.31 -9.87 0.61
C ARG A 339 -13.77 -10.98 1.49
N GLU A 340 -12.52 -11.40 1.25
CA GLU A 340 -11.90 -12.55 1.91
C GLU A 340 -11.28 -12.17 3.27
N PHE A 341 -10.73 -10.95 3.36
CA PHE A 341 -10.05 -10.48 4.57
C PHE A 341 -10.74 -9.30 5.25
N HIS A 342 -11.90 -8.87 4.76
CA HIS A 342 -12.70 -7.77 5.31
C HIS A 342 -11.92 -6.45 5.45
N ILE A 343 -11.03 -6.15 4.50
CA ILE A 343 -10.23 -4.91 4.49
C ILE A 343 -11.15 -3.70 4.29
N ASP A 344 -10.98 -2.67 5.13
CA ASP A 344 -11.83 -1.47 5.20
C ASP A 344 -11.34 -0.30 4.36
N GLY A 345 -10.12 -0.36 3.85
CA GLY A 345 -9.55 0.69 3.00
C GLY A 345 -8.28 0.23 2.29
N PHE A 346 -7.90 0.98 1.27
CA PHE A 346 -6.70 0.70 0.48
C PHE A 346 -5.88 1.97 0.27
N ARG A 347 -4.57 1.88 0.55
CA ARG A 347 -3.59 2.90 0.17
C ARG A 347 -2.82 2.40 -1.05
N PHE A 348 -2.84 3.18 -2.13
CA PHE A 348 -2.11 2.86 -3.34
C PHE A 348 -0.75 3.56 -3.34
N ASP A 349 0.30 2.76 -3.34
CA ASP A 349 1.68 3.21 -3.53
C ASP A 349 1.85 3.77 -4.93
N LEU A 350 2.56 4.90 -5.08
CA LEU A 350 2.79 5.59 -6.36
C LEU A 350 1.54 5.57 -7.26
N MET A 351 0.40 5.95 -6.69
CA MET A 351 -0.93 5.83 -7.32
C MET A 351 -0.99 6.50 -8.69
N ALA A 352 -0.19 7.54 -8.93
CA ALA A 352 -0.17 8.26 -10.20
C ALA A 352 0.46 7.47 -11.37
N ILE A 353 0.98 6.27 -11.15
CA ILE A 353 1.30 5.32 -12.22
C ILE A 353 0.02 4.74 -12.83
N HIS A 354 -1.05 4.64 -12.04
CA HIS A 354 -2.35 4.19 -12.51
C HIS A 354 -3.11 5.32 -13.20
N ASP A 355 -3.98 4.93 -14.12
CA ASP A 355 -4.88 5.85 -14.80
C ASP A 355 -6.12 6.16 -13.94
N ILE A 356 -6.74 7.32 -14.20
CA ILE A 356 -7.92 7.82 -13.48
C ILE A 356 -9.10 6.84 -13.60
N GLU A 357 -9.29 6.22 -14.77
CA GLU A 357 -10.41 5.29 -15.01
C GLU A 357 -10.29 4.06 -14.11
N THR A 358 -9.09 3.48 -14.01
CA THR A 358 -8.80 2.36 -13.12
C THR A 358 -9.09 2.73 -11.65
N MET A 359 -8.63 3.89 -11.19
CA MET A 359 -8.87 4.32 -9.81
C MET A 359 -10.35 4.58 -9.52
N ASN A 360 -11.07 5.20 -10.46
CA ASN A 360 -12.52 5.39 -10.34
C ASN A 360 -13.26 4.04 -10.28
N ARG A 361 -12.86 3.08 -11.08
CA ARG A 361 -13.45 1.75 -11.09
C ARG A 361 -13.16 1.00 -9.79
N VAL A 362 -11.93 1.06 -9.28
CA VAL A 362 -11.56 0.50 -7.97
C VAL A 362 -12.48 1.04 -6.87
N ALA A 363 -12.61 2.37 -6.77
CA ALA A 363 -13.44 2.99 -5.74
C ALA A 363 -14.93 2.62 -5.88
N ALA A 364 -15.47 2.62 -7.09
CA ALA A 364 -16.87 2.28 -7.35
C ALA A 364 -17.19 0.81 -6.98
N GLU A 365 -16.38 -0.15 -7.46
CA GLU A 365 -16.63 -1.57 -7.24
C GLU A 365 -16.38 -2.00 -5.78
N LEU A 366 -15.48 -1.33 -5.05
CA LEU A 366 -15.31 -1.56 -3.61
C LEU A 366 -16.52 -1.09 -2.80
N LYS A 367 -17.14 0.04 -3.19
CA LYS A 367 -18.36 0.54 -2.54
C LYS A 367 -19.59 -0.35 -2.75
N GLU A 368 -19.61 -1.16 -3.82
CA GLU A 368 -20.63 -2.20 -4.00
C GLU A 368 -20.51 -3.33 -2.96
N ILE A 369 -19.29 -3.57 -2.43
CA ILE A 369 -19.04 -4.58 -1.38
C ILE A 369 -19.43 -3.99 -0.02
N ASN A 370 -18.89 -2.81 0.29
CA ASN A 370 -19.18 -2.08 1.52
C ASN A 370 -19.03 -0.57 1.25
N PRO A 371 -20.09 0.24 1.42
CA PRO A 371 -20.05 1.68 1.14
C PRO A 371 -19.06 2.46 2.04
N ASP A 372 -18.63 1.88 3.14
CA ASP A 372 -17.67 2.48 4.07
C ASP A 372 -16.21 2.27 3.65
N ILE A 373 -15.91 1.38 2.69
CA ILE A 373 -14.54 1.21 2.16
C ILE A 373 -14.09 2.49 1.47
N PHE A 374 -12.87 2.94 1.79
CA PHE A 374 -12.28 4.10 1.17
C PHE A 374 -10.92 3.80 0.51
N VAL A 375 -10.54 4.64 -0.44
CA VAL A 375 -9.31 4.52 -1.23
C VAL A 375 -8.55 5.83 -1.17
N TYR A 376 -7.25 5.75 -0.96
CA TYR A 376 -6.35 6.88 -1.08
C TYR A 376 -4.96 6.43 -1.54
N GLY A 377 -4.12 7.36 -1.91
CA GLY A 377 -2.77 7.00 -2.33
C GLY A 377 -1.88 8.19 -2.63
N GLU A 378 -0.70 7.88 -3.12
CA GLU A 378 0.29 8.87 -3.52
C GLU A 378 -0.02 9.41 -4.91
N GLY A 379 -0.42 10.68 -4.99
CA GLY A 379 -0.74 11.35 -6.23
C GLY A 379 0.50 11.80 -7.03
N TRP A 380 1.56 11.00 -7.05
CA TRP A 380 2.83 11.26 -7.76
C TRP A 380 3.47 9.97 -8.27
N THR A 381 4.55 10.11 -9.04
CA THR A 381 5.42 9.04 -9.51
C THR A 381 6.87 9.33 -9.12
N ALA A 382 7.72 8.30 -9.06
CA ALA A 382 9.15 8.48 -8.81
C ALA A 382 9.93 8.88 -10.07
N GLY A 383 9.42 8.54 -11.26
CA GLY A 383 10.03 8.83 -12.55
C GLY A 383 9.02 9.26 -13.62
N GLY A 384 9.48 9.43 -14.86
CA GLY A 384 8.63 9.70 -16.02
C GLY A 384 7.84 8.46 -16.45
N SER A 385 6.59 8.66 -16.90
CA SER A 385 5.73 7.61 -17.46
C SER A 385 5.31 7.99 -18.88
N PRO A 386 5.18 7.03 -19.81
CA PRO A 386 4.61 7.28 -21.14
C PRO A 386 3.10 7.54 -21.09
N LEU A 387 2.41 7.19 -20.00
CA LEU A 387 0.99 7.54 -19.84
C LEU A 387 0.86 9.06 -19.69
N PRO A 388 0.02 9.74 -20.53
CA PRO A 388 -0.16 11.19 -20.46
C PRO A 388 -0.60 11.68 -19.08
N ALA A 389 -0.04 12.81 -18.63
CA ALA A 389 -0.27 13.34 -17.28
C ALA A 389 -1.76 13.57 -16.96
N GLU A 390 -2.55 14.02 -17.94
CA GLU A 390 -4.00 14.26 -17.79
C GLU A 390 -4.83 13.01 -17.58
N ARG A 391 -4.27 11.83 -17.89
CA ARG A 391 -4.89 10.51 -17.67
C ARG A 391 -4.45 9.84 -16.38
N ARG A 392 -3.34 10.31 -15.77
CA ARG A 392 -2.78 9.70 -14.54
C ARG A 392 -3.51 10.16 -13.28
N ALA A 393 -3.52 9.30 -12.28
CA ALA A 393 -4.06 9.58 -10.95
C ALA A 393 -3.14 10.51 -10.12
N LEU A 394 -2.65 11.58 -10.75
CA LEU A 394 -1.88 12.65 -10.11
C LEU A 394 -2.76 13.43 -9.12
N LYS A 395 -2.15 14.03 -8.10
CA LYS A 395 -2.88 14.88 -7.13
C LYS A 395 -3.62 16.02 -7.82
N GLU A 396 -3.04 16.60 -8.86
CA GLU A 396 -3.63 17.69 -9.65
C GLU A 396 -4.92 17.24 -10.39
N ASN A 397 -5.09 15.95 -10.59
CA ASN A 397 -6.26 15.35 -11.20
C ASN A 397 -7.29 14.81 -10.19
N VAL A 398 -7.07 14.97 -8.88
CA VAL A 398 -7.91 14.33 -7.85
C VAL A 398 -9.39 14.71 -7.98
N ALA A 399 -9.70 15.92 -8.45
CA ALA A 399 -11.07 16.35 -8.72
C ALA A 399 -11.79 15.48 -9.77
N LYS A 400 -11.07 14.74 -10.61
CA LYS A 400 -11.60 13.79 -11.59
C LYS A 400 -11.77 12.37 -11.01
N MET A 401 -11.28 12.12 -9.78
CA MET A 401 -11.32 10.82 -9.13
C MET A 401 -12.44 10.78 -8.09
N ASN A 402 -13.46 9.95 -8.35
CA ASN A 402 -14.62 9.82 -7.50
C ASN A 402 -14.37 8.83 -6.36
N GLY A 403 -14.39 9.29 -5.11
CA GLY A 403 -14.21 8.43 -3.94
C GLY A 403 -12.76 8.02 -3.69
N VAL A 404 -11.81 8.73 -4.27
CA VAL A 404 -10.36 8.53 -4.08
C VAL A 404 -9.76 9.80 -3.48
N ALA A 405 -8.88 9.63 -2.50
CA ALA A 405 -8.13 10.73 -1.88
C ALA A 405 -6.63 10.64 -2.22
N VAL A 406 -5.92 11.74 -2.05
CA VAL A 406 -4.47 11.82 -2.25
C VAL A 406 -3.78 12.39 -1.02
N PHE A 407 -2.55 11.96 -0.78
CA PHE A 407 -1.69 12.61 0.21
C PHE A 407 -1.35 14.04 -0.20
N SER A 408 -1.36 14.95 0.78
CA SER A 408 -0.98 16.35 0.60
C SER A 408 0.49 16.57 0.94
N ASP A 409 1.35 16.56 -0.06
CA ASP A 409 2.75 16.95 0.09
C ASP A 409 2.90 18.47 0.36
N ASP A 410 1.90 19.26 -0.03
CA ASP A 410 1.87 20.69 0.27
C ASP A 410 1.93 20.95 1.78
N ILE A 411 1.02 20.33 2.55
CA ILE A 411 0.99 20.52 4.00
C ILE A 411 2.18 19.85 4.69
N ARG A 412 2.61 18.68 4.21
CA ARG A 412 3.79 17.98 4.73
C ARG A 412 5.03 18.87 4.71
N ASP A 413 5.36 19.39 3.53
CA ASP A 413 6.57 20.19 3.34
C ASP A 413 6.45 21.58 3.95
N ALA A 414 5.25 22.18 3.95
CA ALA A 414 5.02 23.43 4.65
C ALA A 414 5.25 23.31 6.17
N ILE A 415 4.82 22.21 6.79
CA ILE A 415 4.93 22.04 8.26
C ILE A 415 6.36 21.73 8.68
N LYS A 416 7.00 20.72 8.07
CA LYS A 416 8.30 20.20 8.53
C LYS A 416 9.51 20.66 7.73
N GLY A 417 9.31 21.33 6.59
CA GLY A 417 10.33 21.61 5.58
C GLY A 417 10.40 20.50 4.52
N HIS A 418 11.09 20.77 3.41
CA HIS A 418 11.15 19.88 2.25
C HIS A 418 11.62 18.47 2.65
N TYR A 419 10.98 17.43 2.10
CA TYR A 419 11.20 16.03 2.49
C TYR A 419 12.64 15.56 2.23
N SER A 420 13.23 15.97 1.08
CA SER A 420 14.56 15.52 0.65
C SER A 420 15.71 16.33 1.25
N ASP A 421 15.45 17.46 1.90
CA ASP A 421 16.47 18.28 2.58
C ASP A 421 16.31 18.16 4.10
N ALA A 422 17.15 17.36 4.73
CA ALA A 422 17.09 17.09 6.15
C ALA A 422 17.21 18.36 7.02
N ALA A 423 17.95 19.38 6.56
CA ALA A 423 18.21 20.63 7.28
C ALA A 423 17.13 21.69 7.02
N ASP A 424 16.33 21.56 5.95
CA ASP A 424 15.31 22.56 5.64
C ASP A 424 14.26 22.65 6.76
N ARG A 425 13.92 23.88 7.13
CA ARG A 425 12.95 24.21 8.18
C ARG A 425 11.57 24.40 7.58
N GLY A 426 10.54 24.10 8.34
CA GLY A 426 9.16 24.35 7.98
C GLY A 426 8.50 25.39 8.91
N PHE A 427 7.19 25.56 8.76
CA PHE A 427 6.39 26.47 9.59
C PHE A 427 6.48 26.12 11.08
N ALA A 428 6.38 24.84 11.42
CA ALA A 428 6.46 24.37 12.80
C ALA A 428 7.85 24.60 13.45
N THR A 429 8.88 24.84 12.63
CA THR A 429 10.25 25.14 13.08
C THR A 429 10.63 26.63 12.86
N GLY A 430 9.64 27.48 12.56
CA GLY A 430 9.78 28.93 12.49
C GLY A 430 10.29 29.49 11.16
N LYS A 431 10.19 28.76 10.04
CA LYS A 431 10.47 29.29 8.69
C LYS A 431 9.32 30.21 8.25
N PRO A 432 9.59 31.49 7.92
CA PRO A 432 8.57 32.42 7.44
C PRO A 432 8.20 32.13 5.98
N GLY A 433 7.06 32.70 5.52
CA GLY A 433 6.62 32.66 4.12
C GLY A 433 5.93 31.36 3.73
N LEU A 434 5.56 30.52 4.68
CA LEU A 434 4.86 29.24 4.46
C LEU A 434 3.36 29.32 4.82
N GLU A 435 2.90 30.49 5.28
CA GLU A 435 1.58 30.68 5.83
C GLU A 435 0.47 30.32 4.82
N GLU A 436 0.64 30.72 3.55
CA GLU A 436 -0.36 30.40 2.51
C GLU A 436 -0.36 28.91 2.18
N THR A 437 0.80 28.24 2.16
CA THR A 437 0.86 26.79 1.95
C THR A 437 0.20 26.04 3.11
N VAL A 438 0.41 26.47 4.35
CA VAL A 438 -0.28 25.89 5.51
C VAL A 438 -1.79 26.10 5.40
N LYS A 439 -2.27 27.29 4.97
CA LYS A 439 -3.70 27.53 4.72
C LYS A 439 -4.28 26.60 3.64
N ILE A 440 -3.53 26.33 2.54
CA ILE A 440 -3.94 25.36 1.52
C ILE A 440 -4.22 24.00 2.18
N GLY A 441 -3.33 23.54 3.06
CA GLY A 441 -3.52 22.29 3.81
C GLY A 441 -4.70 22.34 4.78
N ILE A 442 -4.87 23.46 5.52
CA ILE A 442 -5.97 23.63 6.47
C ILE A 442 -7.33 23.49 5.78
N VAL A 443 -7.50 24.02 4.58
CA VAL A 443 -8.74 23.93 3.80
C VAL A 443 -8.80 22.69 2.92
N ALA A 444 -7.89 21.71 3.11
CA ALA A 444 -7.78 20.47 2.32
C ALA A 444 -7.72 20.76 0.81
N ALA A 445 -6.90 21.71 0.39
CA ALA A 445 -6.69 22.12 -1.01
C ALA A 445 -7.98 22.43 -1.80
N THR A 446 -9.10 22.66 -1.11
CA THR A 446 -10.38 23.07 -1.73
C THR A 446 -10.42 24.57 -1.98
N PRO A 447 -11.20 25.08 -2.95
CA PRO A 447 -11.31 26.51 -3.20
C PRO A 447 -11.77 27.28 -1.95
N HIS A 448 -11.01 28.33 -1.57
CA HIS A 448 -11.31 29.15 -0.40
C HIS A 448 -10.99 30.63 -0.65
N PRO A 449 -11.90 31.60 -0.29
CA PRO A 449 -11.72 33.00 -0.62
C PRO A 449 -10.56 33.70 0.13
N GLN A 450 -10.09 33.14 1.25
CA GLN A 450 -9.02 33.71 2.07
C GLN A 450 -7.65 33.07 1.82
N VAL A 451 -7.50 32.23 0.79
CA VAL A 451 -6.26 31.54 0.44
C VAL A 451 -5.72 32.05 -0.88
N ASP A 452 -4.51 32.55 -0.87
CA ASP A 452 -3.75 32.91 -2.07
C ASP A 452 -2.95 31.70 -2.58
N TYR A 453 -3.57 30.88 -3.41
CA TYR A 453 -2.95 29.68 -3.96
C TYR A 453 -1.68 29.97 -4.78
N SER A 454 -1.56 31.16 -5.38
CA SER A 454 -0.37 31.52 -6.17
C SER A 454 0.92 31.49 -5.33
N LYS A 455 0.80 31.61 -4.02
CA LYS A 455 1.91 31.56 -3.05
C LYS A 455 2.17 30.17 -2.46
N GLY A 456 1.40 29.15 -2.83
CA GLY A 456 1.67 27.78 -2.41
C GLY A 456 3.07 27.32 -2.84
N ASN A 457 3.67 26.36 -2.16
CA ASN A 457 5.00 25.85 -2.51
C ASN A 457 4.92 24.81 -3.64
N ASN A 458 4.26 23.68 -3.40
CA ASN A 458 4.18 22.58 -4.35
C ASN A 458 3.02 22.78 -5.35
N SER A 459 1.86 23.25 -4.87
CA SER A 459 0.69 23.50 -5.71
C SER A 459 0.36 24.99 -5.77
N LYS A 460 -0.03 25.47 -6.96
CA LYS A 460 -0.36 26.89 -7.21
C LYS A 460 -1.86 27.14 -7.44
N PHE A 461 -2.71 26.15 -7.16
CA PHE A 461 -4.15 26.20 -7.34
C PHE A 461 -4.85 25.23 -6.38
N ALA A 462 -6.15 25.43 -6.18
CA ALA A 462 -6.99 24.48 -5.47
C ALA A 462 -7.24 23.27 -6.37
N TYR A 463 -6.79 22.08 -5.98
CA TYR A 463 -6.89 20.88 -6.81
C TYR A 463 -7.95 19.89 -6.33
N ALA A 464 -8.44 20.02 -5.10
CA ALA A 464 -9.49 19.15 -4.57
C ALA A 464 -10.88 19.80 -4.69
N SER A 465 -11.88 19.01 -5.06
CA SER A 465 -13.29 19.42 -5.12
C SER A 465 -14.01 19.21 -3.77
N SER A 466 -13.43 18.41 -2.87
CA SER A 466 -13.98 18.09 -1.56
C SER A 466 -12.84 17.79 -0.57
N PRO A 467 -13.01 18.13 0.72
CA PRO A 467 -12.07 17.71 1.77
C PRO A 467 -11.87 16.20 1.87
N THR A 468 -12.84 15.41 1.42
CA THR A 468 -12.77 13.95 1.40
C THR A 468 -11.72 13.40 0.42
N GLN A 469 -11.14 14.27 -0.41
CA GLN A 469 -10.11 13.90 -1.38
C GLN A 469 -8.68 14.12 -0.88
N ILE A 470 -8.50 14.57 0.37
CA ILE A 470 -7.17 14.93 0.90
C ILE A 470 -6.87 14.16 2.19
N VAL A 471 -5.66 13.58 2.21
CA VAL A 471 -5.04 13.01 3.41
C VAL A 471 -3.89 13.92 3.85
N ASN A 472 -4.04 14.54 5.01
CA ASN A 472 -3.05 15.43 5.60
C ASN A 472 -2.11 14.66 6.52
N TYR A 473 -0.82 14.88 6.38
CA TYR A 473 0.22 14.22 7.16
C TYR A 473 1.46 15.11 7.30
N VAL A 474 2.35 14.73 8.19
CA VAL A 474 3.64 15.41 8.36
C VAL A 474 4.81 14.46 8.18
N SER A 475 4.66 13.17 8.55
CA SER A 475 5.60 12.12 8.22
C SER A 475 4.90 10.77 8.03
N CYS A 476 5.58 9.83 7.39
CA CYS A 476 5.15 8.47 7.12
C CYS A 476 6.37 7.54 7.24
N HIS A 477 6.26 6.31 6.73
CA HIS A 477 7.38 5.37 6.70
C HIS A 477 8.55 5.88 5.85
N ASP A 478 8.26 6.62 4.75
CA ASP A 478 9.28 7.21 3.88
C ASP A 478 10.04 8.36 4.54
N ASP A 479 11.27 8.57 4.08
CA ASP A 479 12.16 9.64 4.47
C ASP A 479 12.57 9.59 5.96
N LEU A 480 12.69 10.74 6.59
CA LEU A 480 13.00 10.88 8.02
C LEU A 480 11.71 10.87 8.84
N THR A 481 11.72 10.20 9.99
CA THR A 481 10.65 10.41 10.98
C THR A 481 10.55 11.90 11.35
N LEU A 482 9.42 12.32 11.88
CA LEU A 482 9.28 13.71 12.36
C LEU A 482 10.35 14.05 13.41
N THR A 483 10.65 13.14 14.33
CA THR A 483 11.69 13.31 15.35
C THR A 483 13.07 13.50 14.76
N ASP A 484 13.44 12.66 13.77
CA ASP A 484 14.73 12.78 13.08
C ASP A 484 14.83 14.07 12.27
N LYS A 485 13.76 14.44 11.55
CA LYS A 485 13.68 15.69 10.78
C LYS A 485 13.87 16.91 11.68
N LEU A 486 13.18 16.95 12.83
CA LEU A 486 13.31 18.04 13.80
C LEU A 486 14.73 18.10 14.39
N SER A 487 15.36 16.93 14.63
CA SER A 487 16.75 16.89 15.12
C SER A 487 17.75 17.45 14.10
N LYS A 488 17.50 17.27 12.81
CA LYS A 488 18.36 17.78 11.72
C LYS A 488 18.09 19.26 11.41
N SER A 489 16.83 19.68 11.38
CA SER A 489 16.45 21.06 11.04
C SER A 489 16.54 22.04 12.24
N MET A 490 16.61 21.51 13.48
CA MET A 490 16.75 22.28 14.71
C MET A 490 17.91 21.73 15.58
N PRO A 491 19.15 21.70 15.07
CA PRO A 491 20.27 21.02 15.76
C PRO A 491 20.58 21.62 17.14
N ASP A 492 20.45 22.93 17.28
CA ASP A 492 20.75 23.67 18.50
C ASP A 492 19.58 23.74 19.50
N ALA A 493 18.39 23.25 19.10
CA ALA A 493 17.22 23.28 19.97
C ALA A 493 17.27 22.17 21.03
N SER A 494 16.72 22.46 22.19
CA SER A 494 16.51 21.48 23.24
C SER A 494 15.49 20.42 22.83
N ALA A 495 15.51 19.26 23.50
CA ALA A 495 14.49 18.22 23.31
C ALA A 495 13.07 18.77 23.54
N ALA A 496 12.88 19.62 24.53
CA ALA A 496 11.59 20.25 24.81
C ALA A 496 11.10 21.18 23.67
N GLU A 497 12.00 21.90 23.03
CA GLU A 497 11.66 22.75 21.87
C GLU A 497 11.26 21.92 20.66
N ARG A 498 12.01 20.85 20.35
CA ARG A 498 11.66 19.90 19.27
C ARG A 498 10.32 19.22 19.54
N MET A 499 10.05 18.85 20.80
CA MET A 499 8.76 18.26 21.18
C MET A 499 7.60 19.26 21.01
N ARG A 500 7.80 20.54 21.33
CA ARG A 500 6.79 21.60 21.04
C ARG A 500 6.57 21.77 19.54
N ALA A 501 7.62 21.72 18.72
CA ALA A 501 7.51 21.76 17.26
C ALA A 501 6.74 20.56 16.72
N ALA A 502 6.98 19.34 17.25
CA ALA A 502 6.22 18.14 16.91
C ALA A 502 4.72 18.28 17.26
N ARG A 503 4.41 18.80 18.45
CA ARG A 503 3.03 19.07 18.87
C ARG A 503 2.34 20.08 17.95
N LEU A 504 3.02 21.17 17.59
CA LEU A 504 2.49 22.16 16.64
C LEU A 504 2.24 21.51 15.27
N ALA A 505 3.19 20.72 14.77
CA ALA A 505 3.06 20.02 13.49
C ALA A 505 1.81 19.14 13.45
N GLN A 506 1.60 18.30 14.44
CA GLN A 506 0.43 17.43 14.50
C GLN A 506 -0.87 18.19 14.84
N THR A 507 -0.78 19.27 15.60
CA THR A 507 -1.97 20.12 15.79
C THR A 507 -2.49 20.65 14.46
N ILE A 508 -1.61 21.12 13.58
CA ILE A 508 -2.00 21.60 12.25
C ILE A 508 -2.66 20.45 11.46
N VAL A 509 -2.08 19.24 11.46
CA VAL A 509 -2.65 18.09 10.76
C VAL A 509 -4.05 17.74 11.29
N PHE A 510 -4.17 17.57 12.62
CA PHE A 510 -5.42 17.10 13.23
C PHE A 510 -6.55 18.14 13.30
N THR A 511 -6.23 19.42 13.19
CA THR A 511 -7.23 20.51 13.16
C THR A 511 -7.53 21.01 11.76
N SER A 512 -6.85 20.51 10.73
CA SER A 512 -7.14 20.78 9.32
C SER A 512 -8.34 19.98 8.83
N GLN A 513 -8.97 20.46 7.76
CA GLN A 513 -9.95 19.70 6.98
C GLN A 513 -9.23 18.55 6.24
N GLY A 514 -9.99 17.57 5.72
CA GLY A 514 -9.41 16.37 5.15
C GLY A 514 -9.23 15.26 6.19
N THR A 515 -8.47 14.23 5.87
CA THR A 515 -8.25 13.06 6.72
C THR A 515 -6.86 13.14 7.38
N PRO A 516 -6.76 13.08 8.71
CA PRO A 516 -5.48 13.11 9.39
C PRO A 516 -4.81 11.73 9.34
N PHE A 517 -3.50 11.77 9.15
CA PHE A 517 -2.64 10.60 9.12
C PHE A 517 -1.43 10.82 10.02
N MET A 518 -1.01 9.79 10.73
CA MET A 518 0.19 9.80 11.56
C MET A 518 0.98 8.51 11.43
N PHE A 519 2.29 8.59 11.59
CA PHE A 519 3.19 7.45 11.57
C PHE A 519 3.38 6.88 12.98
N ALA A 520 3.38 5.55 13.10
CA ALA A 520 3.52 4.84 14.37
C ALA A 520 4.77 5.25 15.13
N GLY A 521 4.57 5.64 16.38
CA GLY A 521 5.62 6.08 17.29
C GLY A 521 5.84 7.60 17.33
N GLU A 522 5.22 8.40 16.47
CA GLU A 522 5.26 9.87 16.61
C GLU A 522 4.71 10.33 17.95
N GLU A 523 3.65 9.69 18.43
CA GLU A 523 3.00 9.96 19.71
C GLU A 523 3.89 9.67 20.93
N VAL A 524 4.99 8.97 20.73
CA VAL A 524 6.00 8.68 21.76
C VAL A 524 7.38 9.26 21.43
N PHE A 525 7.44 10.11 20.39
CA PHE A 525 8.67 10.79 19.94
C PHE A 525 9.75 9.81 19.46
N ARG A 526 9.34 8.76 18.74
CA ARG A 526 10.22 7.77 18.11
C ARG A 526 11.15 8.39 17.09
N ASP A 527 12.41 7.98 17.07
CA ASP A 527 13.36 8.22 15.99
C ASP A 527 13.77 6.92 15.28
N LYS A 528 14.41 7.04 14.15
CA LYS A 528 15.11 5.98 13.43
C LYS A 528 16.61 6.29 13.33
N LYS A 529 17.15 6.98 14.33
CA LYS A 529 18.57 7.36 14.46
C LYS A 529 19.09 8.16 13.26
N GLY A 530 18.23 8.96 12.65
CA GLY A 530 18.54 9.78 11.49
C GLY A 530 18.69 9.00 10.17
N VAL A 531 18.26 7.74 10.12
CA VAL A 531 18.28 6.93 8.91
C VAL A 531 17.13 7.35 8.00
N HIS A 532 17.48 7.79 6.80
CA HIS A 532 16.55 8.13 5.73
C HIS A 532 16.19 6.84 4.96
N ASN A 533 14.91 6.62 4.67
CA ASN A 533 14.43 5.44 3.93
C ASN A 533 14.98 4.11 4.49
N SER A 534 14.49 3.74 5.67
CA SER A 534 14.97 2.58 6.44
C SER A 534 14.42 1.23 5.98
N TYR A 535 14.00 1.10 4.70
CA TYR A 535 13.22 -0.03 4.16
C TYR A 535 13.85 -1.42 4.37
N LYS A 536 15.17 -1.51 4.48
CA LYS A 536 15.93 -2.74 4.75
C LYS A 536 16.88 -2.62 5.93
N SER A 537 16.69 -1.59 6.76
CA SER A 537 17.48 -1.41 7.98
C SER A 537 17.05 -2.43 9.04
N PRO A 538 17.95 -2.84 9.95
CA PRO A 538 17.62 -3.84 10.96
C PRO A 538 16.59 -3.33 11.99
N ASP A 539 16.01 -4.25 12.75
CA ASP A 539 15.07 -3.96 13.82
C ASP A 539 15.62 -2.91 14.83
N SER A 540 16.93 -2.87 15.05
CA SER A 540 17.58 -1.88 15.92
C SER A 540 17.43 -0.42 15.46
N ILE A 541 17.03 -0.20 14.21
CA ILE A 541 16.67 1.10 13.62
C ILE A 541 15.14 1.26 13.58
N ASN A 542 14.43 0.19 13.17
CA ASN A 542 13.02 0.27 12.83
C ASN A 542 12.07 0.00 14.00
N ALA A 543 12.45 -0.84 14.97
CA ALA A 543 11.55 -1.25 16.04
C ALA A 543 11.20 -0.09 16.99
N ILE A 544 9.94 -0.01 17.38
CA ILE A 544 9.46 0.97 18.37
C ILE A 544 9.89 0.53 19.77
N ASP A 545 10.71 1.32 20.43
CA ASP A 545 11.00 1.15 21.84
C ASP A 545 9.84 1.68 22.69
N TRP A 546 9.07 0.76 23.26
CA TRP A 546 7.88 1.11 24.05
C TRP A 546 8.18 1.73 25.42
N THR A 547 9.45 1.77 25.83
CA THR A 547 9.84 2.56 27.01
C THR A 547 9.72 4.06 26.76
N LEU A 548 9.75 4.49 25.49
CA LEU A 548 9.50 5.88 25.09
C LEU A 548 8.11 6.37 25.48
N LYS A 549 7.10 5.49 25.52
CA LYS A 549 5.75 5.85 25.95
C LYS A 549 5.74 6.34 27.39
N HIS A 550 6.47 5.66 28.26
CA HIS A 550 6.64 6.08 29.66
C HIS A 550 7.44 7.39 29.77
N ALA A 551 8.57 7.44 29.09
CA ALA A 551 9.46 8.61 29.12
C ALA A 551 8.81 9.88 28.55
N ASN A 552 7.92 9.74 27.55
CA ASN A 552 7.24 10.82 26.84
C ASN A 552 5.72 10.79 27.06
N ALA A 553 5.26 10.41 28.25
CA ALA A 553 3.84 10.28 28.58
C ALA A 553 3.02 11.55 28.26
N ASP A 554 3.60 12.73 28.50
CA ASP A 554 2.95 14.01 28.14
C ASP A 554 2.77 14.19 26.63
N GLN A 555 3.69 13.66 25.82
CA GLN A 555 3.56 13.67 24.35
C GLN A 555 2.44 12.74 23.93
N PHE A 556 2.43 11.50 24.43
CA PHE A 556 1.37 10.54 24.17
C PHE A 556 -0.01 11.08 24.54
N ASN A 557 -0.16 11.66 25.73
CA ASN A 557 -1.41 12.23 26.19
C ASN A 557 -1.85 13.41 25.31
N TYR A 558 -0.91 14.25 24.85
CA TYR A 558 -1.22 15.34 23.93
C TYR A 558 -1.83 14.84 22.62
N TYR A 559 -1.25 13.81 21.99
CA TYR A 559 -1.79 13.21 20.75
C TYR A 559 -3.16 12.56 20.99
N LYS A 560 -3.30 11.83 22.09
CA LYS A 560 -4.59 11.22 22.50
C LYS A 560 -5.70 12.28 22.64
N GLU A 561 -5.41 13.39 23.32
CA GLU A 561 -6.38 14.47 23.50
C GLU A 561 -6.67 15.20 22.19
N LEU A 562 -5.68 15.37 21.33
CA LEU A 562 -5.84 15.97 20.00
C LEU A 562 -6.76 15.12 19.11
N ILE A 563 -6.60 13.79 19.13
CA ILE A 563 -7.49 12.85 18.44
C ILE A 563 -8.91 12.94 19.02
N ALA A 564 -9.03 12.97 20.35
CA ALA A 564 -10.32 13.09 21.02
C ALA A 564 -11.03 14.42 20.66
N LEU A 565 -10.29 15.53 20.62
CA LEU A 565 -10.79 16.84 20.20
C LEU A 565 -11.37 16.77 18.78
N ARG A 566 -10.62 16.23 17.82
CA ARG A 566 -11.09 16.08 16.44
C ARG A 566 -12.35 15.24 16.34
N LYS A 567 -12.39 14.12 17.05
CA LYS A 567 -13.57 13.21 17.07
C LYS A 567 -14.79 13.87 17.67
N ALA A 568 -14.62 14.71 18.68
CA ALA A 568 -15.72 15.41 19.36
C ALA A 568 -16.30 16.57 18.52
N HIS A 569 -15.51 17.16 17.61
CA HIS A 569 -15.90 18.36 16.86
C HIS A 569 -16.04 18.11 15.36
N PRO A 570 -17.28 17.99 14.84
CA PRO A 570 -17.52 17.78 13.39
C PRO A 570 -16.97 18.91 12.51
N ALA A 571 -16.74 20.11 13.05
CA ALA A 571 -16.15 21.24 12.36
C ALA A 571 -14.76 20.93 11.74
N PHE A 572 -14.02 19.96 12.27
CA PHE A 572 -12.74 19.51 11.70
C PHE A 572 -12.91 18.47 10.59
N ARG A 573 -14.14 17.99 10.34
CA ARG A 573 -14.40 16.82 9.50
C ARG A 573 -15.47 17.11 8.43
N MET A 574 -15.48 18.35 7.92
CA MET A 574 -16.41 18.72 6.86
C MET A 574 -16.15 17.90 5.59
N THR A 575 -17.24 17.62 4.86
CA THR A 575 -17.18 16.82 3.63
C THR A 575 -17.47 17.62 2.37
N SER A 576 -17.73 18.94 2.52
CA SER A 576 -18.10 19.83 1.43
C SER A 576 -17.16 21.03 1.38
N ALA A 577 -16.63 21.34 0.19
CA ALA A 577 -15.83 22.55 -0.03
C ALA A 577 -16.61 23.83 0.29
N ALA A 578 -17.92 23.85 0.02
CA ALA A 578 -18.77 25.00 0.33
C ALA A 578 -18.90 25.23 1.84
N ASP A 579 -18.94 24.17 2.65
CA ASP A 579 -18.97 24.30 4.11
C ASP A 579 -17.62 24.77 4.64
N VAL A 580 -16.51 24.30 4.08
CA VAL A 580 -15.17 24.78 4.43
C VAL A 580 -15.06 26.28 4.12
N ALA A 581 -15.40 26.69 2.90
CA ALA A 581 -15.30 28.10 2.48
C ALA A 581 -16.20 29.07 3.31
N ARG A 582 -17.27 28.56 3.92
CA ARG A 582 -18.20 29.35 4.74
C ARG A 582 -17.79 29.42 6.20
N ASN A 583 -17.19 28.36 6.76
CA ASN A 583 -17.01 28.18 8.19
C ASN A 583 -15.56 28.28 8.66
N ILE A 584 -14.61 28.23 7.77
CA ILE A 584 -13.18 28.44 8.05
C ILE A 584 -12.77 29.84 7.57
#